data_708b475bd31e9401e1cbc253cc9d1a2a
#
_entry.id   708b475bd31e9401e1cbc253cc9d1a2a
#
_cell.length_a   1.000
_cell.length_b   1.000
_cell.length_c   1.000
_cell.angle_alpha   90.00
_cell.angle_beta   90.00
_cell.angle_gamma   90.00
#
_symmetry.space_group_name_H-M   'P 1'
#
loop_
_entity.id
_entity.type
_entity.pdbx_description
1 polymer ?
#
loop_
_entity_poly.entity_id
_entity_poly.type
_entity_poly.pdbx_seq_one_letter_code
_entity_poly.pdbx_strand_id
1 'polypeptide(L)'
;VNTPVPNGEDPLGGGESLLGASQGAAEEADRFLADSRGEEAVESARRGRWARHLLEESTTIAATLHASAGNEVFLILRTGERRRVEVSSLGEDYVQVRGRASILWIRLTCVIAVEAASSVVANPEAFDPAEGLLSEVLEDLVADELQITLTLVGGALLAGVAISVGAALRLRLPQSGNIAVVDLASIEMILLNIPQSPR
;
A
#
# COMPACT_ATOMS: atom_id res chain seq x y z
N VAL A 1 -30.75 1.92 -93.15
CA VAL A 1 -31.79 2.14 -92.17
C VAL A 1 -31.08 2.59 -90.88
N ASN A 2 -31.11 3.89 -90.65
CA ASN A 2 -30.57 4.56 -89.48
C ASN A 2 -31.57 4.51 -88.30
N THR A 3 -31.16 4.09 -87.16
CA THR A 3 -31.85 4.26 -85.90
C THR A 3 -31.05 5.19 -85.02
N PRO A 4 -31.62 6.27 -84.44
CA PRO A 4 -30.91 7.18 -83.55
C PRO A 4 -30.89 6.64 -82.12
N VAL A 5 -29.78 6.92 -81.44
CA VAL A 5 -29.54 6.61 -79.98
C VAL A 5 -30.18 7.77 -79.19
N PRO A 6 -30.92 7.52 -78.10
CA PRO A 6 -31.39 8.55 -77.20
C PRO A 6 -30.29 8.93 -76.17
N ASN A 7 -30.11 10.21 -75.99
CA ASN A 7 -29.28 10.83 -74.92
C ASN A 7 -29.82 10.41 -73.52
N GLY A 8 -28.94 9.90 -72.74
CA GLY A 8 -29.18 9.68 -71.29
C GLY A 8 -28.95 10.97 -70.52
N GLU A 9 -29.97 11.40 -69.79
CA GLU A 9 -29.89 12.49 -68.82
C GLU A 9 -29.18 11.97 -67.57
N ASP A 10 -28.15 12.70 -67.14
CA ASP A 10 -27.49 12.52 -65.84
C ASP A 10 -28.36 13.06 -64.71
N PRO A 11 -28.65 12.30 -63.70
CA PRO A 11 -29.14 12.77 -62.38
C PRO A 11 -27.98 12.85 -61.39
N LEU A 12 -27.10 13.80 -61.46
CA LEU A 12 -26.15 14.15 -60.43
C LEU A 12 -26.69 15.36 -59.63
N GLY A 13 -27.48 15.08 -58.64
CA GLY A 13 -27.96 16.07 -57.69
C GLY A 13 -28.31 15.41 -56.37
N GLY A 14 -27.31 15.02 -55.53
CA GLY A 14 -27.59 14.41 -54.26
C GLY A 14 -26.38 14.21 -53.34
N GLY A 15 -25.23 14.82 -53.65
CA GLY A 15 -23.98 14.55 -52.88
C GLY A 15 -23.66 15.47 -51.69
N GLU A 16 -24.38 16.58 -51.50
CA GLU A 16 -23.95 17.57 -50.50
C GLU A 16 -24.54 17.39 -49.07
N SER A 17 -25.57 16.56 -48.88
CA SER A 17 -26.22 16.42 -47.54
C SER A 17 -25.58 15.41 -46.61
N LEU A 18 -24.74 14.49 -47.11
CA LEU A 18 -24.11 13.47 -46.29
C LEU A 18 -22.78 13.89 -45.64
N LEU A 19 -22.11 14.87 -46.24
CA LEU A 19 -20.84 15.41 -45.70
C LEU A 19 -21.05 16.29 -44.47
N GLY A 20 -22.14 17.05 -44.41
CA GLY A 20 -22.47 17.89 -43.25
C GLY A 20 -22.85 17.12 -42.00
N ALA A 21 -23.53 15.97 -42.16
CA ALA A 21 -23.93 15.13 -41.03
C ALA A 21 -22.73 14.36 -40.38
N SER A 22 -21.73 14.02 -41.22
CA SER A 22 -20.52 13.35 -40.70
C SER A 22 -19.57 14.30 -39.98
N GLN A 23 -19.51 15.56 -40.36
CA GLN A 23 -18.71 16.58 -39.69
C GLN A 23 -19.25 16.92 -38.29
N GLY A 24 -20.58 17.08 -38.15
CA GLY A 24 -21.22 17.34 -36.86
C GLY A 24 -21.00 16.21 -35.84
N ALA A 25 -21.09 14.94 -36.29
CA ALA A 25 -20.86 13.78 -35.43
C ALA A 25 -19.38 13.66 -35.01
N ALA A 26 -18.44 14.02 -35.87
CA ALA A 26 -17.01 14.04 -35.55
C ALA A 26 -16.66 15.13 -34.53
N GLU A 27 -17.23 16.34 -34.67
CA GLU A 27 -17.04 17.42 -33.70
C GLU A 27 -17.65 17.12 -32.32
N GLU A 28 -18.79 16.43 -32.28
CA GLU A 28 -19.44 16.01 -31.03
C GLU A 28 -18.65 14.90 -30.33
N ALA A 29 -18.11 13.94 -31.08
CA ALA A 29 -17.21 12.91 -30.57
C ALA A 29 -15.89 13.51 -30.05
N ASP A 30 -15.31 14.49 -30.73
CA ASP A 30 -14.09 15.16 -30.26
C ASP A 30 -14.33 16.00 -29.01
N ARG A 31 -15.49 16.64 -28.85
CA ARG A 31 -15.86 17.32 -27.59
C ARG A 31 -16.03 16.34 -26.44
N PHE A 32 -16.72 15.22 -26.69
CA PHE A 32 -16.91 14.20 -25.67
C PHE A 32 -15.56 13.59 -25.19
N LEU A 33 -14.65 13.33 -26.13
CA LEU A 33 -13.30 12.87 -25.84
C LEU A 33 -12.46 13.92 -25.11
N ALA A 34 -12.64 15.19 -25.42
CA ALA A 34 -11.96 16.30 -24.74
C ALA A 34 -12.45 16.44 -23.28
N ASP A 35 -13.75 16.35 -23.05
CA ASP A 35 -14.35 16.41 -21.71
C ASP A 35 -13.93 15.19 -20.86
N SER A 36 -13.98 13.98 -21.44
CA SER A 36 -13.52 12.74 -20.75
C SER A 36 -12.05 12.81 -20.37
N ARG A 37 -11.17 13.33 -21.24
CA ARG A 37 -9.76 13.54 -20.93
C ARG A 37 -9.55 14.59 -19.84
N GLY A 38 -10.41 15.61 -19.81
CA GLY A 38 -10.41 16.64 -18.77
C GLY A 38 -10.74 16.06 -17.39
N GLU A 39 -11.78 15.24 -17.32
CA GLU A 39 -12.19 14.57 -16.07
C GLU A 39 -11.13 13.58 -15.57
N GLU A 40 -10.58 12.75 -16.45
CA GLU A 40 -9.48 11.83 -16.11
C GLU A 40 -8.23 12.57 -15.62
N ALA A 41 -7.89 13.70 -16.24
CA ALA A 41 -6.76 14.52 -15.82
C ALA A 41 -6.98 15.14 -14.43
N VAL A 42 -8.20 15.60 -14.12
CA VAL A 42 -8.58 16.15 -12.82
C VAL A 42 -8.56 15.07 -11.75
N GLU A 43 -9.09 13.88 -12.01
CA GLU A 43 -9.03 12.75 -11.08
C GLU A 43 -7.62 12.25 -10.85
N SER A 44 -6.81 12.17 -11.90
CA SER A 44 -5.40 11.79 -11.80
C SER A 44 -4.61 12.83 -10.98
N ALA A 45 -4.85 14.12 -11.21
CA ALA A 45 -4.23 15.19 -10.42
C ALA A 45 -4.68 15.18 -8.95
N ARG A 46 -5.95 14.82 -8.67
CA ARG A 46 -6.48 14.66 -7.31
C ARG A 46 -5.85 13.48 -6.60
N ARG A 47 -5.77 12.32 -7.27
CA ARG A 47 -5.09 11.11 -6.75
C ARG A 47 -3.61 11.39 -6.50
N GLY A 48 -2.93 12.06 -7.42
CA GLY A 48 -1.52 12.44 -7.26
C GLY A 48 -1.26 13.48 -6.15
N ARG A 49 -2.20 14.38 -5.86
CA ARG A 49 -2.10 15.29 -4.71
C ARG A 49 -2.33 14.54 -3.39
N TRP A 50 -3.30 13.65 -3.36
CA TRP A 50 -3.61 12.85 -2.17
C TRP A 50 -2.45 11.88 -1.85
N ALA A 51 -1.89 11.20 -2.86
CA ALA A 51 -0.72 10.35 -2.71
C ALA A 51 0.50 11.15 -2.20
N ARG A 52 0.73 12.35 -2.73
CA ARG A 52 1.80 13.24 -2.22
C ARG A 52 1.57 13.67 -0.78
N HIS A 53 0.36 14.03 -0.42
CA HIS A 53 0.03 14.43 0.95
C HIS A 53 0.22 13.27 1.95
N LEU A 54 -0.23 12.07 1.59
CA LEU A 54 0.05 10.87 2.38
C LEU A 54 1.56 10.56 2.45
N LEU A 55 2.28 10.74 1.34
CA LEU A 55 3.74 10.57 1.30
C LEU A 55 4.45 11.62 2.19
N GLU A 56 4.03 12.88 2.15
CA GLU A 56 4.58 13.96 2.98
C GLU A 56 4.32 13.72 4.47
N GLU A 57 3.12 13.27 4.86
CA GLU A 57 2.80 12.94 6.25
C GLU A 57 3.57 11.70 6.75
N SER A 58 3.71 10.67 5.92
CA SER A 58 4.46 9.46 6.26
C SER A 58 5.97 9.64 6.11
N THR A 59 6.44 10.48 5.18
CA THR A 59 7.86 10.67 4.86
C THR A 59 8.64 11.18 6.06
N THR A 60 8.06 12.01 6.91
CA THR A 60 8.77 12.54 8.07
C THR A 60 9.12 11.46 9.09
N ILE A 61 8.18 10.59 9.44
CA ILE A 61 8.42 9.46 10.35
C ILE A 61 9.31 8.42 9.68
N ALA A 62 8.98 8.03 8.44
CA ALA A 62 9.77 7.06 7.69
C ALA A 62 11.21 7.54 7.45
N ALA A 63 11.41 8.80 7.08
CA ALA A 63 12.74 9.38 6.91
C ALA A 63 13.54 9.38 8.21
N THR A 64 12.90 9.68 9.36
CA THR A 64 13.54 9.64 10.67
C THR A 64 13.93 8.23 11.07
N LEU A 65 13.05 7.25 10.82
CA LEU A 65 13.30 5.83 11.06
C LEU A 65 14.45 5.33 10.19
N HIS A 66 14.44 5.68 8.90
CA HIS A 66 15.52 5.34 7.98
C HIS A 66 16.87 5.91 8.44
N ALA A 67 16.91 7.19 8.84
CA ALA A 67 18.11 7.80 9.37
C ALA A 67 18.58 7.17 10.70
N SER A 68 17.66 6.52 11.43
CA SER A 68 17.93 5.89 12.72
C SER A 68 18.26 4.39 12.59
N ALA A 69 18.45 3.88 11.40
CA ALA A 69 18.74 2.46 11.15
C ALA A 69 19.98 1.98 11.95
N GLY A 70 19.86 0.84 12.61
CA GLY A 70 20.89 0.29 13.50
C GLY A 70 21.06 1.04 14.82
N ASN A 71 20.22 2.04 15.10
CA ASN A 71 20.30 2.84 16.31
C ASN A 71 19.06 2.63 17.19
N GLU A 72 19.24 2.89 18.50
CA GLU A 72 18.12 2.90 19.43
C GLU A 72 17.34 4.21 19.30
N VAL A 73 16.01 4.06 19.22
CA VAL A 73 15.06 5.16 19.22
C VAL A 73 13.93 4.88 20.22
N PHE A 74 13.18 5.92 20.56
CA PHE A 74 11.90 5.74 21.23
C PHE A 74 10.78 5.94 20.19
N LEU A 75 9.95 4.93 20.05
CA LEU A 75 8.71 5.01 19.28
C LEU A 75 7.57 5.35 20.23
N ILE A 76 6.76 6.33 19.84
CA ILE A 76 5.49 6.62 20.50
C ILE A 76 4.40 6.07 19.60
N LEU A 77 3.64 5.11 20.13
CA LEU A 77 2.58 4.44 19.39
C LEU A 77 1.23 5.13 19.62
N ARG A 78 0.28 4.89 18.72
CA ARG A 78 -1.10 5.41 18.82
C ARG A 78 -1.79 5.03 20.14
N THR A 79 -1.41 3.92 20.75
CA THR A 79 -1.86 3.49 22.07
C THR A 79 -1.36 4.37 23.23
N GLY A 80 -0.46 5.33 22.94
CA GLY A 80 0.25 6.13 23.95
C GLY A 80 1.47 5.42 24.55
N GLU A 81 1.75 4.19 24.14
CA GLU A 81 2.90 3.44 24.60
C GLU A 81 4.19 4.04 24.03
N ARG A 82 5.22 4.21 24.88
CA ARG A 82 6.57 4.62 24.51
C ARG A 82 7.51 3.43 24.61
N ARG A 83 8.09 3.01 23.50
CA ARG A 83 8.99 1.85 23.40
C ARG A 83 10.38 2.26 22.98
N ARG A 84 11.39 1.80 23.72
CA ARG A 84 12.80 1.86 23.32
C ARG A 84 13.12 0.65 22.47
N VAL A 85 13.54 0.86 21.24
CA VAL A 85 13.78 -0.19 20.24
C VAL A 85 14.97 0.18 19.37
N GLU A 86 15.58 -0.83 18.78
CA GLU A 86 16.57 -0.68 17.70
C GLU A 86 15.87 -0.87 16.35
N VAL A 87 15.99 0.10 15.46
CA VAL A 87 15.43 0.01 14.10
C VAL A 87 16.30 -0.93 13.27
N SER A 88 15.74 -2.02 12.75
CA SER A 88 16.46 -3.00 11.94
C SER A 88 16.16 -2.90 10.45
N SER A 89 14.90 -2.67 10.07
CA SER A 89 14.52 -2.46 8.67
C SER A 89 13.24 -1.63 8.55
N LEU A 90 12.96 -1.12 7.35
CA LEU A 90 11.76 -0.34 7.04
C LEU A 90 11.15 -0.91 5.76
N GLY A 91 9.91 -1.39 5.85
CA GLY A 91 9.10 -1.78 4.71
C GLY A 91 8.23 -0.63 4.20
N GLU A 92 7.36 -0.90 3.24
CA GLU A 92 6.48 0.11 2.66
C GLU A 92 5.45 0.64 3.66
N ASP A 93 4.87 -0.26 4.49
CA ASP A 93 3.81 0.08 5.44
C ASP A 93 4.16 -0.29 6.89
N TYR A 94 5.39 -0.75 7.18
CA TYR A 94 5.82 -1.16 8.51
C TYR A 94 7.27 -0.76 8.82
N VAL A 95 7.62 -0.77 10.10
CA VAL A 95 9.00 -0.77 10.59
C VAL A 95 9.27 -2.06 11.36
N GLN A 96 10.38 -2.70 11.05
CA GLN A 96 10.90 -3.81 11.85
C GLN A 96 11.88 -3.27 12.89
N VAL A 97 11.66 -3.68 14.13
CA VAL A 97 12.51 -3.28 15.25
C VAL A 97 12.92 -4.48 16.08
N ARG A 98 14.08 -4.41 16.70
CA ARG A 98 14.57 -5.42 17.64
C ARG A 98 14.37 -4.99 19.07
N GLY A 99 13.79 -5.90 19.85
CA GLY A 99 13.84 -5.89 21.29
C GLY A 99 14.96 -6.82 21.80
N ARG A 100 15.08 -6.96 23.13
CA ARG A 100 16.12 -7.82 23.73
C ARG A 100 16.03 -9.31 23.35
N ALA A 101 14.83 -9.81 23.14
CA ALA A 101 14.57 -11.24 22.82
C ALA A 101 13.40 -11.37 21.85
N SER A 102 13.15 -10.38 21.04
CA SER A 102 12.00 -10.33 20.15
C SER A 102 12.27 -9.48 18.92
N ILE A 103 11.59 -9.83 17.85
CA ILE A 103 11.44 -9.01 16.66
C ILE A 103 10.01 -8.48 16.65
N LEU A 104 9.85 -7.22 16.37
CA LEU A 104 8.55 -6.58 16.21
C LEU A 104 8.45 -5.94 14.84
N TRP A 105 7.33 -6.16 14.20
CA TRP A 105 6.90 -5.40 13.01
C TRP A 105 5.75 -4.50 13.44
N ILE A 106 5.93 -3.21 13.27
CA ILE A 106 4.97 -2.17 13.69
C ILE A 106 4.48 -1.45 12.45
N ARG A 107 3.18 -1.41 12.26
CA ARG A 107 2.60 -0.68 11.13
C ARG A 107 2.92 0.82 11.25
N LEU A 108 3.42 1.45 10.18
CA LEU A 108 3.83 2.87 10.20
C LEU A 108 2.70 3.81 10.62
N THR A 109 1.46 3.49 10.23
CA THR A 109 0.28 4.28 10.63
C THR A 109 0.00 4.25 12.15
N CYS A 110 0.64 3.35 12.89
CA CYS A 110 0.51 3.25 14.35
C CYS A 110 1.60 4.01 15.10
N VAL A 111 2.65 4.45 14.41
CA VAL A 111 3.71 5.28 14.97
C VAL A 111 3.30 6.74 14.85
N ILE A 112 3.13 7.43 15.98
CA ILE A 112 2.73 8.84 16.01
C ILE A 112 3.92 9.79 16.22
N ALA A 113 5.01 9.30 16.81
CA ALA A 113 6.25 10.06 16.92
C ALA A 113 7.47 9.12 17.06
N VAL A 114 8.63 9.62 16.64
CA VAL A 114 9.94 9.00 16.80
C VAL A 114 10.84 9.98 17.51
N GLU A 115 11.40 9.57 18.65
CA GLU A 115 12.42 10.34 19.36
C GLU A 115 13.78 9.67 19.08
N ALA A 116 14.59 10.28 18.26
CA ALA A 116 15.95 9.87 17.96
C ALA A 116 16.95 10.81 18.64
N ALA A 117 18.14 10.30 18.96
CA ALA A 117 19.21 11.18 19.45
C ALA A 117 19.62 12.14 18.33
N SER A 118 19.88 13.40 18.67
CA SER A 118 20.28 14.45 17.72
C SER A 118 21.61 14.18 16.98
N SER A 119 22.36 13.17 17.43
CA SER A 119 23.63 12.74 16.85
C SER A 119 23.52 11.42 16.06
N VAL A 120 22.31 10.97 15.73
CA VAL A 120 22.13 9.74 14.94
C VAL A 120 22.72 9.94 13.56
N VAL A 121 23.85 9.30 13.33
CA VAL A 121 24.42 9.13 11.99
C VAL A 121 23.81 7.85 11.41
N ALA A 122 23.15 7.98 10.29
CA ALA A 122 22.64 6.81 9.57
C ALA A 122 23.79 5.84 9.33
N ASN A 123 23.63 4.59 9.77
CA ASN A 123 24.54 3.51 9.44
C ASN A 123 23.92 2.69 8.30
N PRO A 124 24.23 3.01 7.04
CA PRO A 124 23.62 2.35 5.89
C PRO A 124 23.96 0.84 5.82
N GLU A 125 25.05 0.39 6.45
CA GLU A 125 25.42 -1.02 6.47
C GLU A 125 24.59 -1.86 7.45
N ALA A 126 23.96 -1.21 8.45
CA ALA A 126 23.11 -1.89 9.43
C ALA A 126 21.62 -1.92 8.99
N PHE A 127 21.31 -1.29 7.88
CA PHE A 127 19.97 -1.14 7.37
C PHE A 127 19.77 -2.05 6.16
N ASP A 128 18.90 -3.03 6.32
CA ASP A 128 18.38 -3.79 5.19
C ASP A 128 17.05 -3.12 4.78
N PRO A 129 16.99 -2.44 3.63
CA PRO A 129 15.71 -1.95 3.15
C PRO A 129 14.83 -3.18 2.89
N ALA A 130 13.90 -3.45 3.79
CA ALA A 130 12.92 -4.49 3.57
C ALA A 130 11.98 -3.98 2.46
N GLU A 131 12.10 -4.55 1.29
CA GLU A 131 11.10 -4.37 0.25
C GLU A 131 9.85 -5.16 0.68
N GLY A 132 8.68 -4.54 0.56
CA GLY A 132 7.41 -5.23 0.74
C GLY A 132 6.49 -4.68 1.83
N LEU A 133 5.37 -5.37 1.95
CA LEU A 133 4.26 -5.03 2.83
C LEU A 133 4.26 -5.92 4.09
N LEU A 134 3.61 -5.45 5.15
CA LEU A 134 3.40 -6.25 6.36
C LEU A 134 2.65 -7.57 6.09
N SER A 135 1.83 -7.63 5.04
CA SER A 135 1.18 -8.87 4.60
C SER A 135 2.16 -9.92 4.11
N GLU A 136 3.24 -9.54 3.44
CA GLU A 136 4.29 -10.45 2.96
C GLU A 136 5.09 -11.00 4.13
N VAL A 137 5.38 -10.17 5.13
CA VAL A 137 5.96 -10.66 6.40
C VAL A 137 5.08 -11.72 7.04
N LEU A 138 3.76 -11.54 7.02
CA LEU A 138 2.82 -12.55 7.53
C LEU A 138 2.86 -13.84 6.71
N GLU A 139 3.07 -13.78 5.39
CA GLU A 139 3.23 -14.95 4.53
C GLU A 139 4.45 -15.79 4.94
N ASP A 140 5.58 -15.14 5.20
CA ASP A 140 6.79 -15.79 5.68
C ASP A 140 6.59 -16.43 7.06
N LEU A 141 5.94 -15.70 7.99
CA LEU A 141 5.64 -16.22 9.33
C LEU A 141 4.67 -17.42 9.30
N VAL A 142 3.77 -17.46 8.32
CA VAL A 142 2.88 -18.61 8.05
C VAL A 142 3.67 -19.78 7.48
N ALA A 143 4.57 -19.54 6.52
CA ALA A 143 5.37 -20.60 5.91
C ALA A 143 6.25 -21.33 6.94
N ASP A 144 6.72 -20.61 7.96
CA ASP A 144 7.54 -21.12 9.04
C ASP A 144 6.73 -21.65 10.24
N GLU A 145 5.39 -21.60 10.19
CA GLU A 145 4.47 -22.00 11.27
C GLU A 145 4.82 -21.36 12.65
N LEU A 146 5.24 -20.10 12.64
CA LEU A 146 5.74 -19.44 13.81
C LEU A 146 4.62 -19.03 14.78
N GLN A 147 4.92 -19.12 16.08
CA GLN A 147 4.04 -18.58 17.10
C GLN A 147 4.28 -17.07 17.23
N ILE A 148 3.23 -16.29 17.00
CA ILE A 148 3.26 -14.84 17.04
C ILE A 148 2.26 -14.29 18.06
N THR A 149 2.49 -13.06 18.49
CA THR A 149 1.51 -12.27 19.24
C THR A 149 1.17 -11.02 18.43
N LEU A 150 -0.10 -10.84 18.19
CA LEU A 150 -0.63 -9.65 17.51
C LEU A 150 -1.11 -8.62 18.53
N THR A 151 -0.83 -7.36 18.27
CA THR A 151 -1.57 -6.25 18.87
C THR A 151 -2.55 -5.74 17.82
N LEU A 152 -3.81 -5.71 18.15
CA LEU A 152 -4.89 -5.27 17.28
C LEU A 152 -5.29 -3.84 17.62
N VAL A 153 -5.99 -3.19 16.70
CA VAL A 153 -6.61 -1.87 16.92
C VAL A 153 -7.39 -1.90 18.24
N GLY A 154 -7.15 -0.89 19.08
CA GLY A 154 -7.72 -0.83 20.44
C GLY A 154 -6.91 -1.56 21.51
N GLY A 155 -5.72 -2.09 21.17
CA GLY A 155 -4.78 -2.68 22.14
C GLY A 155 -5.08 -4.11 22.52
N ALA A 156 -6.05 -4.78 21.90
CA ALA A 156 -6.32 -6.20 22.16
C ALA A 156 -5.12 -7.06 21.71
N LEU A 157 -4.76 -8.04 22.55
CA LEU A 157 -3.68 -8.97 22.27
C LEU A 157 -4.24 -10.33 21.86
N LEU A 158 -3.66 -10.92 20.81
CA LEU A 158 -4.02 -12.24 20.34
C LEU A 158 -2.74 -13.03 20.02
N ALA A 159 -2.52 -14.13 20.74
CA ALA A 159 -1.36 -14.99 20.51
C ALA A 159 -1.80 -16.31 19.85
N GLY A 160 -1.02 -16.77 18.88
CA GLY A 160 -1.31 -18.01 18.16
C GLY A 160 -0.24 -18.39 17.16
N VAL A 161 -0.43 -19.53 16.52
CA VAL A 161 0.37 -19.98 15.38
C VAL A 161 -0.32 -19.51 14.10
N ALA A 162 0.40 -18.79 13.26
CA ALA A 162 -0.08 -18.35 11.96
C ALA A 162 -0.28 -19.57 11.04
N ILE A 163 -1.48 -19.72 10.43
CA ILE A 163 -1.84 -20.87 9.60
C ILE A 163 -1.93 -20.50 8.13
N SER A 164 -2.56 -19.37 7.85
CA SER A 164 -2.73 -18.87 6.49
C SER A 164 -3.01 -17.38 6.51
N VAL A 165 -2.57 -16.71 5.46
CA VAL A 165 -2.84 -15.29 5.18
C VAL A 165 -3.45 -15.17 3.78
N GLY A 166 -4.31 -14.19 3.59
CA GLY A 166 -4.99 -13.84 2.36
C GLY A 166 -5.76 -12.55 2.60
N ALA A 167 -7.07 -12.53 2.37
CA ALA A 167 -7.91 -11.40 2.76
C ALA A 167 -7.95 -11.18 4.29
N ALA A 168 -7.67 -12.22 5.06
CA ALA A 168 -7.55 -12.19 6.51
C ALA A 168 -6.47 -13.17 6.97
N LEU A 169 -5.88 -12.93 8.14
CA LEU A 169 -4.97 -13.84 8.81
C LEU A 169 -5.76 -14.86 9.64
N ARG A 170 -5.39 -16.13 9.54
CA ARG A 170 -5.92 -17.20 10.39
C ARG A 170 -4.87 -17.66 11.40
N LEU A 171 -5.23 -17.62 12.67
CA LEU A 171 -4.37 -18.04 13.78
C LEU A 171 -4.99 -19.21 14.52
N ARG A 172 -4.18 -20.23 14.83
CA ARG A 172 -4.56 -21.29 15.76
C ARG A 172 -4.20 -20.85 17.17
N LEU A 173 -5.21 -20.74 18.02
CA LEU A 173 -5.05 -20.37 19.43
C LEU A 173 -4.55 -21.55 20.26
N PRO A 174 -3.39 -21.43 20.96
CA PRO A 174 -2.76 -22.57 21.61
C PRO A 174 -3.58 -23.13 22.78
N GLN A 175 -4.36 -22.29 23.46
CA GLN A 175 -5.11 -22.70 24.66
C GLN A 175 -6.41 -23.46 24.32
N SER A 176 -7.08 -23.11 23.26
CA SER A 176 -8.39 -23.68 22.89
C SER A 176 -8.36 -24.57 21.64
N GLY A 177 -7.28 -24.49 20.85
CA GLY A 177 -7.23 -25.09 19.52
C GLY A 177 -8.12 -24.40 18.47
N ASN A 178 -8.87 -23.39 18.88
CA ASN A 178 -9.76 -22.66 18.00
C ASN A 178 -8.96 -21.84 16.95
N ILE A 179 -9.63 -21.53 15.83
CA ILE A 179 -9.09 -20.67 14.80
C ILE A 179 -9.70 -19.29 14.96
N ALA A 180 -8.86 -18.28 15.17
CA ALA A 180 -9.22 -16.88 15.06
C ALA A 180 -8.99 -16.40 13.63
N VAL A 181 -9.93 -15.60 13.11
CA VAL A 181 -9.82 -14.91 11.83
C VAL A 181 -9.65 -13.42 12.13
N VAL A 182 -8.54 -12.85 11.68
CA VAL A 182 -8.13 -11.47 11.98
C VAL A 182 -8.07 -10.67 10.69
N ASP A 183 -8.77 -9.56 10.65
CA ASP A 183 -8.66 -8.60 9.55
C ASP A 183 -7.24 -7.99 9.54
N LEU A 184 -6.57 -8.02 8.39
CA LEU A 184 -5.22 -7.50 8.24
C LEU A 184 -5.13 -6.01 8.58
N ALA A 185 -6.17 -5.23 8.27
CA ALA A 185 -6.21 -3.81 8.57
C ALA A 185 -6.28 -3.52 10.07
N SER A 186 -6.74 -4.50 10.88
CA SER A 186 -6.81 -4.37 12.34
C SER A 186 -5.48 -4.67 13.06
N ILE A 187 -4.47 -5.19 12.35
CA ILE A 187 -3.19 -5.53 12.95
C ILE A 187 -2.32 -4.27 13.04
N GLU A 188 -2.00 -3.86 14.25
CA GLU A 188 -1.10 -2.73 14.52
C GLU A 188 0.35 -3.17 14.69
N MET A 189 0.57 -4.35 15.31
CA MET A 189 1.91 -4.85 15.59
C MET A 189 1.93 -6.37 15.61
N ILE A 190 3.04 -6.94 15.15
CA ILE A 190 3.35 -8.36 15.23
C ILE A 190 4.58 -8.52 16.10
N LEU A 191 4.52 -9.38 17.09
CA LEU A 191 5.62 -9.74 17.97
C LEU A 191 5.99 -11.21 17.73
N LEU A 192 7.25 -11.44 17.39
CA LEU A 192 7.87 -12.75 17.37
C LEU A 192 8.87 -12.87 18.53
N ASN A 193 8.61 -13.80 19.44
CA ASN A 193 9.58 -14.12 20.49
C ASN A 193 10.67 -15.03 19.94
N ILE A 194 11.92 -14.59 20.04
CA ILE A 194 13.07 -15.41 19.69
C ILE A 194 13.36 -16.33 20.86
N PRO A 195 13.27 -17.66 20.70
CA PRO A 195 13.64 -18.58 21.77
C PRO A 195 15.11 -18.34 22.14
N GLN A 196 15.34 -17.97 23.40
CA GLN A 196 16.72 -17.89 23.90
C GLN A 196 17.26 -19.32 23.98
N SER A 197 18.31 -19.63 23.21
CA SER A 197 19.01 -20.91 23.38
C SER A 197 19.48 -21.00 24.84
N PRO A 198 19.15 -22.07 25.55
CA PRO A 198 19.67 -22.26 26.90
C PRO A 198 21.21 -22.28 26.85
N ARG A 199 21.81 -21.41 27.65
CA ARG A 199 23.26 -21.37 27.84
C ARG A 199 23.75 -22.59 28.66
#